data_5f98eec09c1ea32527a502aaf1045b0d
#
_entry.id   5f98eec09c1ea32527a502aaf1045b0d
#
_cell.length_a   1.000
_cell.length_b   1.000
_cell.length_c   1.000
_cell.angle_alpha   90.00
_cell.angle_beta   90.00
_cell.angle_gamma   90.00
#
_symmetry.space_group_name_H-M   'P 1'
#
loop_
_entity.id
_entity.type
_entity.pdbx_description
1 polymer ?
#
loop_
_entity_poly.entity_id
_entity_poly.type
_entity_poly.pdbx_seq_one_letter_code
_entity_poly.pdbx_strand_id
1 'polypeptide(L)'
;MKLNNKYIIGCHVMFYEIEMVEEYLTSVHLALQDIDNKENVKVEMMWNMSQYFEESTALQSIYAKIEKLEKKYDFVSLFYEDDNKPYTMADYRRELNNQCNDCDYVIWGESDCLMPRQMFGILEQLMEHSKSNNINRFITTFGIRKMWDDSWKVLEHPKFTDKPYYSMDTPEDTKLAESSPWS
;
A
#
# COMPACT_ATOMS: atom_id res chain seq x y z
N MET A 1 6.72 -11.99 -14.71
CA MET A 1 6.72 -13.27 -13.93
C MET A 1 5.28 -13.71 -13.67
N LYS A 2 5.02 -15.01 -13.50
CA LYS A 2 3.69 -15.53 -13.13
C LYS A 2 3.62 -15.75 -11.62
N LEU A 3 2.56 -15.26 -10.98
CA LEU A 3 2.28 -15.49 -9.57
C LEU A 3 1.61 -16.86 -9.38
N ASN A 4 2.03 -17.59 -8.36
CA ASN A 4 1.42 -18.87 -7.97
C ASN A 4 0.33 -18.68 -6.92
N ASN A 5 0.30 -17.51 -6.26
CA ASN A 5 -0.61 -17.19 -5.19
C ASN A 5 -1.48 -16.00 -5.58
N LYS A 6 -2.61 -15.84 -4.87
CA LYS A 6 -3.51 -14.70 -5.00
C LYS A 6 -3.30 -13.74 -3.84
N TYR A 7 -3.28 -12.47 -4.16
CA TYR A 7 -3.01 -11.38 -3.21
C TYR A 7 -4.14 -10.36 -3.21
N ILE A 8 -4.43 -9.82 -2.04
CA ILE A 8 -5.18 -8.58 -1.90
C ILE A 8 -4.30 -7.54 -1.24
N ILE A 9 -4.18 -6.39 -1.87
CA ILE A 9 -3.50 -5.22 -1.32
C ILE A 9 -4.58 -4.26 -0.86
N GLY A 10 -4.60 -3.92 0.43
CA GLY A 10 -5.49 -2.89 0.95
C GLY A 10 -4.69 -1.73 1.50
N CYS A 11 -5.05 -0.52 1.10
CA CYS A 11 -4.47 0.70 1.60
C CYS A 11 -5.55 1.56 2.25
N HIS A 12 -5.38 1.83 3.54
CA HIS A 12 -6.20 2.80 4.25
C HIS A 12 -5.68 4.21 3.97
N VAL A 13 -6.56 5.11 3.57
CA VAL A 13 -6.23 6.48 3.22
C VAL A 13 -7.12 7.45 3.96
N MET A 14 -6.51 8.34 4.72
CA MET A 14 -7.18 9.51 5.26
C MET A 14 -7.29 10.56 4.16
N PHE A 15 -8.39 11.34 4.14
CA PHE A 15 -8.62 12.33 3.08
C PHE A 15 -7.48 13.35 2.91
N TYR A 16 -6.76 13.69 3.98
CA TYR A 16 -5.62 14.61 3.94
C TYR A 16 -4.34 13.99 3.34
N GLU A 17 -4.34 12.68 3.13
CA GLU A 17 -3.22 11.95 2.50
C GLU A 17 -3.36 11.86 0.98
N ILE A 18 -4.44 12.39 0.42
CA ILE A 18 -4.80 12.25 -1.01
C ILE A 18 -3.67 12.69 -1.97
N GLU A 19 -2.84 13.64 -1.55
CA GLU A 19 -1.74 14.13 -2.38
C GLU A 19 -0.61 13.08 -2.54
N MET A 20 -0.48 12.15 -1.60
CA MET A 20 0.54 11.10 -1.63
C MET A 20 0.06 9.83 -2.33
N VAL A 21 -1.24 9.66 -2.46
CA VAL A 21 -1.83 8.43 -3.00
C VAL A 21 -1.37 8.14 -4.42
N GLU A 22 -1.16 9.17 -5.22
CA GLU A 22 -0.69 8.99 -6.61
C GLU A 22 0.71 8.34 -6.64
N GLU A 23 1.60 8.73 -5.74
CA GLU A 23 2.94 8.14 -5.61
C GLU A 23 2.85 6.67 -5.18
N TYR A 24 2.03 6.40 -4.17
CA TYR A 24 1.76 5.04 -3.72
C TYR A 24 1.22 4.16 -4.84
N LEU A 25 0.16 4.61 -5.55
CA LEU A 25 -0.44 3.85 -6.66
C LEU A 25 0.54 3.67 -7.82
N THR A 26 1.38 4.66 -8.08
CA THR A 26 2.47 4.53 -9.06
C THR A 26 3.42 3.40 -8.67
N SER A 27 3.80 3.31 -7.40
CA SER A 27 4.68 2.25 -6.89
C SER A 27 4.03 0.86 -7.02
N VAL A 28 2.74 0.74 -6.67
CA VAL A 28 1.95 -0.48 -6.86
C VAL A 28 1.89 -0.88 -8.34
N HIS A 29 1.57 0.08 -9.21
CA HIS A 29 1.50 -0.15 -10.64
C HIS A 29 2.82 -0.67 -11.21
N LEU A 30 3.92 -0.07 -10.78
CA LEU A 30 5.27 -0.51 -11.20
C LEU A 30 5.61 -1.92 -10.68
N ALA A 31 5.22 -2.26 -9.45
CA ALA A 31 5.38 -3.62 -8.94
C ALA A 31 4.56 -4.65 -9.73
N LEU A 32 3.43 -4.23 -10.31
CA LEU A 32 2.57 -5.07 -11.13
C LEU A 32 3.01 -5.15 -12.61
N GLN A 33 3.89 -4.27 -13.09
CA GLN A 33 4.29 -4.27 -14.52
C GLN A 33 4.92 -5.58 -14.96
N ASP A 34 5.70 -6.20 -14.09
CA ASP A 34 6.45 -7.43 -14.37
C ASP A 34 5.64 -8.71 -14.11
N ILE A 35 4.33 -8.58 -13.79
CA ILE A 35 3.41 -9.68 -13.51
C ILE A 35 2.57 -10.01 -14.74
N ASP A 36 2.57 -11.28 -15.15
CA ASP A 36 1.86 -11.75 -16.33
C ASP A 36 0.35 -11.98 -16.05
N ASN A 37 0.02 -12.45 -14.83
CA ASN A 37 -1.34 -12.75 -14.37
C ASN A 37 -1.78 -11.78 -13.28
N LYS A 38 -1.96 -10.51 -13.67
CA LYS A 38 -2.33 -9.41 -12.75
C LYS A 38 -3.67 -9.63 -12.05
N GLU A 39 -4.55 -10.44 -12.63
CA GLU A 39 -5.83 -10.85 -12.04
C GLU A 39 -5.68 -11.60 -10.71
N ASN A 40 -4.48 -12.06 -10.40
CA ASN A 40 -4.15 -12.64 -9.10
C ASN A 40 -3.88 -11.58 -8.01
N VAL A 41 -3.89 -10.31 -8.37
CA VAL A 41 -3.69 -9.21 -7.41
C VAL A 41 -4.86 -8.25 -7.47
N LYS A 42 -5.58 -8.15 -6.37
CA LYS A 42 -6.64 -7.16 -6.19
C LYS A 42 -6.08 -5.99 -5.37
N VAL A 43 -6.34 -4.78 -5.80
CA VAL A 43 -5.96 -3.56 -5.08
C VAL A 43 -7.22 -2.86 -4.60
N GLU A 44 -7.31 -2.61 -3.30
CA GLU A 44 -8.43 -1.92 -2.66
C GLU A 44 -7.93 -0.66 -1.94
N MET A 45 -8.47 0.48 -2.31
CA MET A 45 -8.24 1.76 -1.66
C MET A 45 -9.39 2.04 -0.72
N MET A 46 -9.10 2.08 0.57
CA MET A 46 -10.08 2.23 1.65
C MET A 46 -10.08 3.69 2.13
N TRP A 47 -11.00 4.49 1.57
CA TRP A 47 -11.08 5.93 1.81
C TRP A 47 -11.84 6.24 3.09
N ASN A 48 -11.16 6.85 4.06
CA ASN A 48 -11.81 7.36 5.25
C ASN A 48 -12.30 8.79 5.02
N MET A 49 -13.59 8.90 4.78
CA MET A 49 -14.30 10.16 4.52
C MET A 49 -15.17 10.57 5.72
N SER A 50 -14.98 9.94 6.89
CA SER A 50 -15.77 10.27 8.07
C SER A 50 -15.63 11.72 8.48
N GLN A 51 -16.73 12.35 8.88
CA GLN A 51 -16.87 13.78 9.17
C GLN A 51 -16.07 14.30 10.37
N TYR A 52 -15.16 13.53 10.90
CA TYR A 52 -14.26 14.00 11.96
C TYR A 52 -13.46 15.24 11.51
N PHE A 53 -13.61 15.66 10.26
CA PHE A 53 -12.92 16.76 9.61
C PHE A 53 -13.94 17.63 8.85
N GLU A 54 -14.34 18.74 9.45
CA GLU A 54 -15.48 19.59 9.12
C GLU A 54 -15.40 20.43 7.82
N GLU A 55 -14.58 20.15 6.84
CA GLU A 55 -14.49 21.02 5.65
C GLU A 55 -15.18 20.42 4.41
N SER A 56 -16.47 20.69 4.28
CA SER A 56 -17.31 20.21 3.18
C SER A 56 -16.87 20.64 1.76
N THR A 57 -16.19 21.76 1.62
CA THR A 57 -15.67 22.24 0.32
C THR A 57 -14.47 21.44 -0.19
N ALA A 58 -13.68 20.87 0.70
CA ALA A 58 -12.56 20.02 0.35
C ALA A 58 -13.03 18.64 -0.18
N LEU A 59 -14.16 18.11 0.29
CA LEU A 59 -14.65 16.79 -0.06
C LEU A 59 -14.90 16.63 -1.56
N GLN A 60 -15.55 17.59 -2.22
CA GLN A 60 -15.80 17.50 -3.67
C GLN A 60 -14.49 17.43 -4.47
N SER A 61 -13.50 18.22 -4.06
CA SER A 61 -12.16 18.18 -4.68
C SER A 61 -11.49 16.84 -4.48
N ILE A 62 -11.64 16.23 -3.30
CA ILE A 62 -11.09 14.91 -2.98
C ILE A 62 -11.76 13.84 -3.83
N TYR A 63 -13.09 13.80 -3.91
CA TYR A 63 -13.81 12.85 -4.78
C TYR A 63 -13.41 12.97 -6.24
N ALA A 64 -13.22 14.19 -6.75
CA ALA A 64 -12.75 14.39 -8.12
C ALA A 64 -11.31 13.86 -8.34
N LYS A 65 -10.44 13.99 -7.34
CA LYS A 65 -9.10 13.39 -7.39
C LYS A 65 -9.16 11.86 -7.36
N ILE A 66 -9.97 11.28 -6.48
CA ILE A 66 -10.17 9.82 -6.41
C ILE A 66 -10.65 9.29 -7.76
N GLU A 67 -11.68 9.90 -8.35
CA GLU A 67 -12.20 9.52 -9.67
C GLU A 67 -11.11 9.57 -10.76
N LYS A 68 -10.25 10.59 -10.72
CA LYS A 68 -9.11 10.71 -11.64
C LYS A 68 -8.10 9.57 -11.44
N LEU A 69 -7.82 9.22 -10.19
CA LEU A 69 -6.91 8.11 -9.86
C LEU A 69 -7.50 6.76 -10.28
N GLU A 70 -8.78 6.52 -10.04
CA GLU A 70 -9.49 5.31 -10.52
C GLU A 70 -9.40 5.14 -12.04
N LYS A 71 -9.54 6.23 -12.77
CA LYS A 71 -9.40 6.20 -14.24
C LYS A 71 -7.98 5.92 -14.72
N LYS A 72 -6.97 6.21 -13.88
CA LYS A 72 -5.56 6.05 -14.22
C LYS A 72 -4.99 4.70 -13.78
N TYR A 73 -5.44 4.20 -12.65
CA TYR A 73 -4.96 2.97 -12.03
C TYR A 73 -6.11 2.00 -11.81
N ASP A 74 -5.82 0.73 -11.92
CA ASP A 74 -6.81 -0.33 -11.71
C ASP A 74 -6.89 -0.69 -10.23
N PHE A 75 -7.90 -0.18 -9.52
CA PHE A 75 -8.18 -0.47 -8.13
C PHE A 75 -9.67 -0.33 -7.81
N VAL A 76 -10.08 -0.87 -6.67
CA VAL A 76 -11.45 -0.76 -6.15
C VAL A 76 -11.47 0.28 -5.03
N SER A 77 -12.35 1.27 -5.12
CA SER A 77 -12.60 2.23 -4.04
C SER A 77 -13.65 1.72 -3.07
N LEU A 78 -13.32 1.76 -1.79
CA LEU A 78 -14.21 1.48 -0.69
C LEU A 78 -14.31 2.73 0.18
N PHE A 79 -15.50 3.29 0.28
CA PHE A 79 -15.74 4.52 1.05
C PHE A 79 -16.29 4.20 2.43
N TYR A 80 -15.73 4.85 3.44
CA TYR A 80 -16.16 4.73 4.83
C TYR A 80 -16.59 6.11 5.32
N GLU A 81 -17.90 6.28 5.43
CA GLU A 81 -18.57 7.52 5.79
C GLU A 81 -19.54 7.21 6.94
N ASP A 82 -19.05 7.19 8.17
CA ASP A 82 -19.91 7.02 9.34
C ASP A 82 -19.67 8.16 10.33
N ASP A 83 -20.66 9.03 10.46
CA ASP A 83 -20.61 10.18 11.35
C ASP A 83 -20.60 9.80 12.83
N ASN A 84 -21.04 8.60 13.14
CA ASN A 84 -21.22 8.13 14.52
C ASN A 84 -20.06 7.22 14.99
N LYS A 85 -19.23 6.76 14.06
CA LYS A 85 -18.15 5.84 14.37
C LYS A 85 -16.88 6.21 13.59
N PRO A 86 -15.88 6.80 14.25
CA PRO A 86 -14.59 6.96 13.61
C PRO A 86 -13.98 5.58 13.32
N TYR A 87 -13.64 5.34 12.07
CA TYR A 87 -12.90 4.16 11.69
C TYR A 87 -11.44 4.29 12.10
N THR A 88 -10.94 3.30 12.82
CA THR A 88 -9.53 3.21 13.20
C THR A 88 -8.76 2.38 12.17
N MET A 89 -7.44 2.48 12.17
CA MET A 89 -6.59 1.61 11.33
C MET A 89 -6.86 0.12 11.59
N ALA A 90 -7.15 -0.26 12.84
CA ALA A 90 -7.50 -1.63 13.18
C ALA A 90 -8.82 -2.09 12.53
N ASP A 91 -9.79 -1.18 12.39
CA ASP A 91 -11.05 -1.49 11.73
C ASP A 91 -10.83 -1.76 10.24
N TYR A 92 -10.02 -0.94 9.55
CA TYR A 92 -9.68 -1.15 8.14
C TYR A 92 -8.92 -2.44 7.89
N ARG A 93 -7.93 -2.74 8.72
CA ARG A 93 -7.19 -4.00 8.61
C ARG A 93 -8.07 -5.22 8.83
N ARG A 94 -9.01 -5.13 9.77
CA ARG A 94 -10.01 -6.19 10.02
C ARG A 94 -10.93 -6.34 8.82
N GLU A 95 -11.42 -5.24 8.28
CA GLU A 95 -12.30 -5.23 7.10
C GLU A 95 -11.60 -5.88 5.90
N LEU A 96 -10.38 -5.47 5.60
CA LEU A 96 -9.58 -6.06 4.54
C LEU A 96 -9.37 -7.57 4.74
N ASN A 97 -9.06 -8.00 5.97
CA ASN A 97 -8.92 -9.42 6.27
C ASN A 97 -10.23 -10.18 6.06
N ASN A 98 -11.37 -9.58 6.39
CA ASN A 98 -12.69 -10.20 6.20
C ASN A 98 -13.07 -10.33 4.74
N GLN A 99 -12.59 -9.43 3.87
CA GLN A 99 -12.84 -9.48 2.42
C GLN A 99 -11.95 -10.49 1.69
N CYS A 100 -10.91 -10.98 2.33
CA CYS A 100 -9.98 -11.93 1.74
C CYS A 100 -10.51 -13.37 1.76
N ASN A 101 -11.64 -13.60 1.07
CA ASN A 101 -12.21 -14.94 0.96
C ASN A 101 -11.58 -15.77 -0.16
N ASP A 102 -11.07 -15.12 -1.21
CA ASP A 102 -10.52 -15.74 -2.42
C ASP A 102 -9.04 -15.42 -2.65
N CYS A 103 -8.33 -14.96 -1.64
CA CYS A 103 -6.90 -14.70 -1.70
C CYS A 103 -6.12 -15.60 -0.74
N ASP A 104 -4.85 -15.83 -1.08
CA ASP A 104 -3.94 -16.58 -0.22
C ASP A 104 -3.26 -15.66 0.80
N TYR A 105 -3.03 -14.41 0.44
CA TYR A 105 -2.28 -13.44 1.23
C TYR A 105 -2.87 -12.03 1.18
N VAL A 106 -2.82 -11.37 2.34
CA VAL A 106 -3.22 -9.98 2.52
C VAL A 106 -1.96 -9.12 2.68
N ILE A 107 -1.91 -8.02 1.93
CA ILE A 107 -0.86 -7.00 2.03
C ILE A 107 -1.50 -5.73 2.56
N TRP A 108 -1.07 -5.30 3.75
CA TRP A 108 -1.50 -4.02 4.32
C TRP A 108 -0.57 -2.93 3.81
N GLY A 109 -1.07 -2.13 2.87
CA GLY A 109 -0.38 -0.95 2.35
C GLY A 109 -0.65 0.28 3.20
N GLU A 110 0.30 1.21 3.16
CA GLU A 110 0.18 2.53 3.78
C GLU A 110 0.41 3.58 2.68
N SER A 111 -0.45 4.60 2.61
CA SER A 111 -0.43 5.62 1.56
C SER A 111 0.87 6.44 1.51
N ASP A 112 1.57 6.51 2.64
CA ASP A 112 2.85 7.19 2.80
C ASP A 112 4.08 6.30 2.60
N CYS A 113 3.88 5.06 2.17
CA CYS A 113 4.93 4.06 2.03
C CYS A 113 4.93 3.46 0.63
N LEU A 114 6.03 3.59 -0.08
CA LEU A 114 6.15 3.08 -1.46
C LEU A 114 6.35 1.57 -1.49
N MET A 115 5.65 0.92 -2.40
CA MET A 115 5.76 -0.52 -2.61
C MET A 115 7.02 -0.86 -3.39
N PRO A 116 7.88 -1.77 -2.90
CA PRO A 116 9.06 -2.20 -3.64
C PRO A 116 8.67 -2.90 -4.95
N ARG A 117 9.35 -2.57 -6.05
CA ARG A 117 9.09 -3.20 -7.37
C ARG A 117 9.24 -4.72 -7.34
N GLN A 118 10.22 -5.23 -6.60
CA GLN A 118 10.52 -6.65 -6.50
C GLN A 118 9.65 -7.41 -5.50
N MET A 119 8.70 -6.72 -4.84
CA MET A 119 7.93 -7.28 -3.73
C MET A 119 7.32 -8.64 -4.05
N PHE A 120 6.62 -8.77 -5.18
CA PHE A 120 5.98 -10.04 -5.54
C PHE A 120 6.98 -11.16 -5.77
N GLY A 121 8.14 -10.87 -6.37
CA GLY A 121 9.20 -11.85 -6.54
C GLY A 121 9.74 -12.38 -5.21
N ILE A 122 9.93 -11.49 -4.24
CA ILE A 122 10.37 -11.83 -2.89
C ILE A 122 9.28 -12.63 -2.16
N LEU A 123 8.01 -12.19 -2.27
CA LEU A 123 6.89 -12.91 -1.65
C LEU A 123 6.75 -14.32 -2.18
N GLU A 124 6.78 -14.53 -3.49
CA GLU A 124 6.68 -15.89 -4.07
C GLU A 124 7.82 -16.80 -3.59
N GLN A 125 9.05 -16.30 -3.50
CA GLN A 125 10.19 -17.05 -2.93
C GLN A 125 9.97 -17.38 -1.45
N LEU A 126 9.48 -16.41 -0.68
CA LEU A 126 9.17 -16.62 0.74
C LEU A 126 8.05 -17.65 0.92
N MET A 127 7.02 -17.63 0.06
CA MET A 127 5.94 -18.62 0.08
C MET A 127 6.46 -20.02 -0.22
N GLU A 128 7.31 -20.17 -1.22
CA GLU A 128 7.92 -21.44 -1.57
C GLU A 128 8.80 -21.99 -0.42
N HIS A 129 9.61 -21.12 0.17
CA HIS A 129 10.42 -21.48 1.35
C HIS A 129 9.53 -21.91 2.52
N SER A 130 8.46 -21.18 2.79
CA SER A 130 7.53 -21.50 3.89
C SER A 130 6.83 -22.83 3.68
N LYS A 131 6.35 -23.09 2.47
CA LYS A 131 5.76 -24.40 2.09
C LYS A 131 6.74 -25.54 2.27
N SER A 132 7.99 -25.37 1.82
CA SER A 132 9.05 -26.37 1.94
C SER A 132 9.44 -26.69 3.40
N ASN A 133 9.22 -25.76 4.31
CA ASN A 133 9.50 -25.90 5.73
C ASN A 133 8.27 -26.16 6.60
N ASN A 134 7.09 -26.44 5.97
CA ASN A 134 5.81 -26.63 6.67
C ASN A 134 5.39 -25.44 7.55
N ILE A 135 5.76 -24.22 7.15
CA ILE A 135 5.33 -23.00 7.83
C ILE A 135 4.00 -22.57 7.22
N ASN A 136 2.90 -22.77 7.93
CA ASN A 136 1.55 -22.53 7.43
C ASN A 136 1.05 -21.09 7.65
N ARG A 137 1.71 -20.34 8.53
CA ARG A 137 1.34 -18.95 8.86
C ARG A 137 2.58 -18.15 9.17
N PHE A 138 2.68 -16.98 8.59
CA PHE A 138 3.75 -16.01 8.89
C PHE A 138 3.28 -14.60 8.61
N ILE A 139 3.97 -13.65 9.19
CA ILE A 139 3.88 -12.23 8.89
C ILE A 139 5.28 -11.80 8.46
N THR A 140 5.36 -11.03 7.41
CA THR A 140 6.60 -10.41 6.98
C THR A 140 6.40 -8.93 6.75
N THR A 141 7.43 -8.15 6.92
CA THR A 141 7.46 -6.73 6.63
C THR A 141 8.58 -6.43 5.65
N PHE A 142 8.37 -5.44 4.81
CA PHE A 142 9.39 -4.92 3.93
C PHE A 142 9.94 -3.62 4.51
N GLY A 143 11.24 -3.39 4.36
CA GLY A 143 11.79 -2.07 4.59
C GLY A 143 11.23 -1.10 3.54
N ILE A 144 10.44 -0.15 3.98
CA ILE A 144 9.76 0.81 3.12
C ILE A 144 10.30 2.21 3.34
N ARG A 145 10.35 3.00 2.29
CA ARG A 145 10.67 4.42 2.41
C ARG A 145 9.44 5.20 2.84
N LYS A 146 9.60 5.98 3.88
CA LYS A 146 8.61 6.99 4.24
C LYS A 146 8.65 8.13 3.23
N MET A 147 7.50 8.69 2.89
CA MET A 147 7.37 9.93 2.12
C MET A 147 7.39 11.18 3.00
N TRP A 148 7.46 11.03 4.31
CA TRP A 148 7.46 12.11 5.32
C TRP A 148 8.77 12.16 6.08
N ASP A 149 9.22 13.36 6.42
CA ASP A 149 10.27 13.54 7.43
C ASP A 149 9.69 13.49 8.86
N ASP A 150 10.57 13.59 9.85
CA ASP A 150 10.17 13.57 11.27
C ASP A 150 9.32 14.79 11.69
N SER A 151 9.23 15.84 10.84
CA SER A 151 8.37 16.99 11.03
C SER A 151 7.02 16.89 10.33
N TRP A 152 6.69 15.72 9.78
CA TRP A 152 5.49 15.45 8.98
C TRP A 152 5.37 16.29 7.70
N LYS A 153 6.49 16.73 7.18
CA LYS A 153 6.55 17.36 5.86
C LYS A 153 6.80 16.30 4.79
N VAL A 154 6.04 16.39 3.71
CA VAL A 154 6.29 15.55 2.54
C VAL A 154 7.73 15.74 2.08
N LEU A 155 8.44 14.65 1.93
CA LEU A 155 9.83 14.67 1.46
C LEU A 155 9.85 15.00 -0.04
N GLU A 156 9.88 16.28 -0.35
CA GLU A 156 10.22 16.78 -1.69
C GLU A 156 11.70 16.51 -1.98
N HIS A 157 12.05 15.24 -2.15
CA HIS A 157 13.43 14.91 -2.44
C HIS A 157 13.56 14.48 -3.89
N PRO A 158 14.50 15.09 -4.68
CA PRO A 158 14.75 14.69 -6.07
C PRO A 158 15.05 13.20 -6.21
N LYS A 159 15.56 12.56 -5.17
CA LYS A 159 15.76 11.12 -5.11
C LYS A 159 14.47 10.30 -5.17
N PHE A 160 13.31 10.88 -4.86
CA PHE A 160 12.01 10.19 -4.96
C PHE A 160 11.42 10.28 -6.37
N THR A 161 11.82 11.27 -7.16
CA THR A 161 11.30 11.47 -8.52
C THR A 161 12.19 10.83 -9.60
N ASP A 162 13.50 10.76 -9.39
CA ASP A 162 14.47 10.37 -10.44
C ASP A 162 15.05 8.96 -10.28
N LYS A 163 14.81 8.28 -9.16
CA LYS A 163 15.25 6.89 -8.97
C LYS A 163 14.04 5.97 -8.81
N PRO A 164 14.13 4.75 -9.38
CA PRO A 164 13.15 3.75 -9.06
C PRO A 164 13.14 3.57 -7.52
N TYR A 165 12.03 3.88 -6.92
CA TYR A 165 11.74 3.88 -5.48
C TYR A 165 12.01 2.54 -4.77
N TYR A 166 12.57 1.57 -5.45
CA TYR A 166 12.55 0.17 -5.09
C TYR A 166 13.93 -0.46 -5.00
N SER A 167 14.96 0.28 -5.35
CA SER A 167 16.29 -0.22 -5.15
C SER A 167 16.75 0.17 -3.76
N MET A 168 16.81 -0.78 -2.87
CA MET A 168 17.61 -0.68 -1.64
C MET A 168 19.11 -0.71 -2.00
N ASP A 169 19.49 0.00 -3.07
CA ASP A 169 20.82 -0.08 -3.66
C ASP A 169 21.82 0.86 -2.99
N THR A 170 21.37 1.66 -2.02
CA THR A 170 22.29 2.51 -1.28
C THR A 170 22.60 1.90 0.08
N PRO A 171 23.87 1.98 0.55
CA PRO A 171 24.26 1.54 1.88
C PRO A 171 23.44 2.20 3.01
N GLU A 172 22.90 3.40 2.75
CA GLU A 172 22.07 4.17 3.67
C GLU A 172 20.66 3.57 3.78
N ASP A 173 20.09 3.10 2.67
CA ASP A 173 18.79 2.43 2.67
C ASP A 173 18.86 1.09 3.41
N THR A 174 19.95 0.34 3.25
CA THR A 174 20.21 -0.90 3.97
C THR A 174 20.35 -0.64 5.46
N LYS A 175 21.10 0.39 5.87
CA LYS A 175 21.25 0.76 7.28
C LYS A 175 19.94 1.18 7.95
N LEU A 176 19.03 1.87 7.22
CA LEU A 176 17.71 2.19 7.72
C LEU A 176 16.84 0.95 7.93
N ALA A 177 16.93 -0.02 7.03
CA ALA A 177 16.23 -1.29 7.19
C ALA A 177 16.80 -2.11 8.37
N GLU A 178 18.14 -2.16 8.53
CA GLU A 178 18.82 -2.85 9.61
C GLU A 178 18.63 -2.18 10.99
N SER A 179 18.41 -0.87 11.01
CA SER A 179 18.16 -0.13 12.26
C SER A 179 16.69 -0.11 12.69
N SER A 180 15.81 -0.71 11.90
CA SER A 180 14.40 -0.83 12.28
C SER A 180 14.25 -1.74 13.50
N PRO A 181 13.57 -1.30 14.57
CA PRO A 181 13.31 -2.15 15.74
C PRO A 181 12.41 -3.35 15.43
N TRP A 182 11.99 -3.51 14.20
CA TRP A 182 11.12 -4.59 13.71
C TRP A 182 11.83 -5.51 12.70
N SER A 183 13.13 -5.32 12.48
CA SER A 183 13.94 -6.20 11.63
C SER A 183 14.36 -7.47 12.38
#